data_4a0a57a16dcf032a9bc27654af8814aa
#
_entry.id   4a0a57a16dcf032a9bc27654af8814aa
#
_cell.length_a   1.000
_cell.length_b   1.000
_cell.length_c   1.000
_cell.angle_alpha   90.00
_cell.angle_beta   90.00
_cell.angle_gamma   90.00
#
_symmetry.space_group_name_H-M   'P 1'
#
loop_
_entity.id
_entity.type
_entity.pdbx_description
1 polymer ?
#
loop_
_entity_poly.entity_id
_entity_poly.type
_entity_poly.pdbx_seq_one_letter_code
_entity_poly.pdbx_strand_id
1 'polypeptide(L)'
;MITFQDWHDKTEEILALQAKWKTIGFAPQKMNTKIFERFRNACDDFFKRKAEHFKALKGNMNENLERKKQMCEKAEALKDSTDWKATAEILTKLQKEWKETGPVAKKYSEAIWKRFVSACDYFFEQKSKAENANRNKEHENLDKKKAIIDKLNAINTEETSAENARNVIRELMAEWNSIGHVPFKDKNKI
;
A
#
# COMPACT_ATOMS: atom_id res chain seq x y z
N MET A 1 -21.88 -21.33 0.96
CA MET A 1 -22.06 -19.90 1.32
C MET A 1 -23.16 -19.35 0.44
N ILE A 2 -24.18 -18.69 0.98
CA ILE A 2 -25.28 -18.12 0.18
C ILE A 2 -24.76 -16.86 -0.50
N THR A 3 -24.85 -16.82 -1.83
CA THR A 3 -24.35 -15.68 -2.63
C THR A 3 -25.41 -14.57 -2.75
N PHE A 4 -25.02 -13.41 -3.27
CA PHE A 4 -25.96 -12.33 -3.59
C PHE A 4 -27.03 -12.80 -4.61
N GLN A 5 -26.61 -13.60 -5.60
CA GLN A 5 -27.49 -14.15 -6.61
C GLN A 5 -28.51 -15.10 -5.99
N ASP A 6 -28.08 -15.97 -5.06
CA ASP A 6 -29.01 -16.90 -4.36
C ASP A 6 -30.12 -16.13 -3.61
N TRP A 7 -29.76 -15.01 -2.95
CA TRP A 7 -30.76 -14.15 -2.28
C TRP A 7 -31.73 -13.48 -3.28
N HIS A 8 -31.21 -13.10 -4.46
CA HIS A 8 -32.05 -12.51 -5.51
C HIS A 8 -33.05 -13.54 -6.03
N ASP A 9 -32.56 -14.69 -6.48
CA ASP A 9 -33.36 -15.76 -7.08
C ASP A 9 -34.42 -16.28 -6.11
N LYS A 10 -34.06 -16.52 -4.86
CA LYS A 10 -35.02 -16.92 -3.81
C LYS A 10 -36.03 -15.83 -3.48
N THR A 11 -35.68 -14.57 -3.62
CA THR A 11 -36.65 -13.48 -3.45
C THR A 11 -37.69 -13.51 -4.57
N GLU A 12 -37.27 -13.69 -5.81
CA GLU A 12 -38.20 -13.80 -6.96
C GLU A 12 -39.14 -15.01 -6.81
N GLU A 13 -38.58 -16.17 -6.40
CA GLU A 13 -39.39 -17.38 -6.12
C GLU A 13 -40.48 -17.11 -5.06
N ILE A 14 -40.11 -16.45 -3.94
CA ILE A 14 -41.08 -16.15 -2.87
C ILE A 14 -42.12 -15.14 -3.32
N LEU A 15 -41.74 -14.10 -4.07
CA LEU A 15 -42.67 -13.14 -4.62
C LEU A 15 -43.67 -13.82 -5.61
N ALA A 16 -43.17 -14.74 -6.43
CA ALA A 16 -44.00 -15.53 -7.32
C ALA A 16 -44.99 -16.44 -6.54
N LEU A 17 -44.52 -17.06 -5.43
CA LEU A 17 -45.38 -17.85 -4.54
C LEU A 17 -46.45 -16.98 -3.87
N GLN A 18 -46.10 -15.75 -3.43
CA GLN A 18 -47.06 -14.81 -2.86
C GLN A 18 -48.11 -14.37 -3.89
N ALA A 19 -47.69 -14.12 -5.14
CA ALA A 19 -48.62 -13.83 -6.24
C ALA A 19 -49.57 -15.02 -6.51
N LYS A 20 -49.01 -16.22 -6.60
CA LYS A 20 -49.80 -17.46 -6.79
C LYS A 20 -50.77 -17.71 -5.63
N TRP A 21 -50.35 -17.45 -4.39
CA TRP A 21 -51.22 -17.57 -3.22
C TRP A 21 -52.50 -16.76 -3.36
N LYS A 22 -52.41 -15.54 -3.88
CA LYS A 22 -53.56 -14.64 -4.09
C LYS A 22 -54.57 -15.16 -5.13
N THR A 23 -54.14 -16.04 -6.04
CA THR A 23 -55.00 -16.63 -7.08
C THR A 23 -55.69 -17.92 -6.63
N ILE A 24 -55.20 -18.52 -5.53
CA ILE A 24 -55.80 -19.71 -4.94
C ILE A 24 -56.99 -19.28 -4.06
N GLY A 25 -58.13 -19.90 -4.27
CA GLY A 25 -59.35 -19.61 -3.50
C GLY A 25 -59.23 -19.98 -2.01
N PHE A 26 -60.31 -19.79 -1.27
CA PHE A 26 -60.35 -20.06 0.17
C PHE A 26 -60.28 -21.54 0.48
N ALA A 27 -59.50 -21.89 1.50
CA ALA A 27 -59.52 -23.19 2.13
C ALA A 27 -60.72 -23.30 3.08
N PRO A 28 -61.12 -24.52 3.56
CA PRO A 28 -62.14 -24.65 4.60
C PRO A 28 -61.89 -23.72 5.78
N GLN A 29 -62.93 -23.03 6.24
CA GLN A 29 -62.81 -21.92 7.21
C GLN A 29 -61.93 -22.23 8.45
N LYS A 30 -62.06 -23.44 9.01
CA LYS A 30 -61.29 -23.91 10.16
C LYS A 30 -59.78 -23.99 9.90
N MET A 31 -59.37 -24.14 8.64
CA MET A 31 -57.94 -24.31 8.25
C MET A 31 -57.35 -23.06 7.60
N ASN A 32 -58.19 -22.16 7.10
CA ASN A 32 -57.76 -21.02 6.30
C ASN A 32 -56.77 -20.11 7.04
N THR A 33 -57.14 -19.70 8.26
CA THR A 33 -56.27 -18.87 9.10
C THR A 33 -54.96 -19.56 9.41
N LYS A 34 -54.98 -20.82 9.82
CA LYS A 34 -53.77 -21.58 10.18
C LYS A 34 -52.79 -21.76 9.01
N ILE A 35 -53.35 -22.04 7.80
CA ILE A 35 -52.52 -22.20 6.58
C ILE A 35 -51.95 -20.83 6.16
N PHE A 36 -52.75 -19.77 6.23
CA PHE A 36 -52.30 -18.41 5.93
C PHE A 36 -51.16 -17.96 6.86
N GLU A 37 -51.32 -18.11 8.17
CA GLU A 37 -50.29 -17.80 9.15
C GLU A 37 -48.99 -18.57 8.90
N ARG A 38 -49.10 -19.88 8.61
CA ARG A 38 -47.94 -20.72 8.26
C ARG A 38 -47.19 -20.21 7.03
N PHE A 39 -47.92 -19.86 5.99
CA PHE A 39 -47.34 -19.31 4.75
C PHE A 39 -46.69 -17.93 5.01
N ARG A 40 -47.40 -17.04 5.69
CA ARG A 40 -46.93 -15.70 6.03
C ARG A 40 -45.67 -15.76 6.88
N ASN A 41 -45.67 -16.56 7.94
CA ASN A 41 -44.52 -16.71 8.83
C ASN A 41 -43.30 -17.22 8.06
N ALA A 42 -43.43 -18.15 7.13
CA ALA A 42 -42.33 -18.62 6.32
C ALA A 42 -41.76 -17.52 5.41
N CYS A 43 -42.62 -16.68 4.81
CA CYS A 43 -42.19 -15.53 4.01
C CYS A 43 -41.48 -14.46 4.88
N ASP A 44 -42.10 -14.11 6.02
CA ASP A 44 -41.57 -13.11 6.95
C ASP A 44 -40.20 -13.53 7.49
N ASP A 45 -40.03 -14.82 7.80
CA ASP A 45 -38.75 -15.39 8.28
C ASP A 45 -37.64 -15.31 7.22
N PHE A 46 -37.97 -15.54 5.96
CA PHE A 46 -37.02 -15.37 4.86
C PHE A 46 -36.60 -13.91 4.72
N PHE A 47 -37.54 -12.97 4.66
CA PHE A 47 -37.20 -11.55 4.51
C PHE A 47 -36.44 -10.99 5.71
N LYS A 48 -36.74 -11.45 6.93
CA LYS A 48 -36.01 -11.12 8.13
C LYS A 48 -34.53 -11.56 8.02
N ARG A 49 -34.29 -12.85 7.69
CA ARG A 49 -32.94 -13.39 7.51
C ARG A 49 -32.19 -12.67 6.40
N LYS A 50 -32.85 -12.34 5.30
CA LYS A 50 -32.28 -11.53 4.21
C LYS A 50 -31.83 -10.15 4.71
N ALA A 51 -32.72 -9.46 5.44
CA ALA A 51 -32.43 -8.13 5.98
C ALA A 51 -31.25 -8.16 6.96
N GLU A 52 -31.19 -9.15 7.85
CA GLU A 52 -30.09 -9.36 8.80
C GLU A 52 -28.76 -9.62 8.09
N HIS A 53 -28.77 -10.48 7.06
CA HIS A 53 -27.58 -10.75 6.26
C HIS A 53 -27.02 -9.49 5.59
N PHE A 54 -27.88 -8.71 4.93
CA PHE A 54 -27.42 -7.48 4.26
C PHE A 54 -27.02 -6.38 5.24
N LYS A 55 -27.66 -6.32 6.41
CA LYS A 55 -27.24 -5.41 7.50
C LYS A 55 -25.84 -5.76 8.01
N ALA A 56 -25.58 -7.03 8.25
CA ALA A 56 -24.25 -7.50 8.66
C ALA A 56 -23.18 -7.22 7.60
N LEU A 57 -23.48 -7.50 6.33
CA LEU A 57 -22.57 -7.21 5.21
C LEU A 57 -22.23 -5.72 5.11
N LYS A 58 -23.22 -4.85 5.25
CA LYS A 58 -23.03 -3.39 5.27
C LYS A 58 -22.19 -2.94 6.48
N GLY A 59 -22.41 -3.54 7.65
CA GLY A 59 -21.61 -3.30 8.85
C GLY A 59 -20.14 -3.61 8.60
N ASN A 60 -19.85 -4.81 8.12
CA ASN A 60 -18.49 -5.25 7.79
C ASN A 60 -17.81 -4.33 6.75
N MET A 61 -18.54 -3.90 5.71
CA MET A 61 -18.01 -2.96 4.72
C MET A 61 -17.67 -1.59 5.32
N ASN A 62 -18.46 -1.10 6.28
CA ASN A 62 -18.20 0.16 6.97
C ASN A 62 -16.98 0.04 7.88
N GLU A 63 -16.84 -1.06 8.63
CA GLU A 63 -15.67 -1.32 9.45
C GLU A 63 -14.38 -1.40 8.60
N ASN A 64 -14.45 -2.09 7.47
CA ASN A 64 -13.34 -2.16 6.52
C ASN A 64 -12.98 -0.76 5.98
N LEU A 65 -13.97 0.07 5.70
CA LEU A 65 -13.76 1.44 5.26
C LEU A 65 -13.00 2.26 6.31
N GLU A 66 -13.42 2.18 7.57
CA GLU A 66 -12.75 2.91 8.65
C GLU A 66 -11.30 2.41 8.86
N ARG A 67 -11.05 1.10 8.81
CA ARG A 67 -9.71 0.54 8.87
C ARG A 67 -8.85 1.06 7.70
N LYS A 68 -9.38 1.08 6.48
CA LYS A 68 -8.67 1.59 5.31
C LYS A 68 -8.40 3.09 5.37
N LYS A 69 -9.30 3.89 5.95
CA LYS A 69 -9.05 5.31 6.21
C LYS A 69 -7.88 5.51 7.17
N GLN A 70 -7.85 4.75 8.26
CA GLN A 70 -6.72 4.79 9.22
C GLN A 70 -5.39 4.42 8.56
N MET A 71 -5.39 3.45 7.64
CA MET A 71 -4.19 3.11 6.87
C MET A 71 -3.75 4.24 5.95
N CYS A 72 -4.70 4.95 5.31
CA CYS A 72 -4.39 6.14 4.52
C CYS A 72 -3.76 7.24 5.38
N GLU A 73 -4.35 7.54 6.53
CA GLU A 73 -3.85 8.55 7.47
C GLU A 73 -2.43 8.24 7.95
N LYS A 74 -2.15 6.96 8.27
CA LYS A 74 -0.81 6.51 8.63
C LYS A 74 0.18 6.66 7.49
N ALA A 75 -0.20 6.28 6.27
CA ALA A 75 0.66 6.40 5.10
C ALA A 75 0.94 7.88 4.77
N GLU A 76 -0.08 8.74 4.84
CA GLU A 76 0.05 10.19 4.62
C GLU A 76 0.94 10.85 5.67
N ALA A 77 0.85 10.45 6.94
CA ALA A 77 1.72 10.97 7.99
C ALA A 77 3.20 10.57 7.80
N LEU A 78 3.46 9.47 7.09
CA LEU A 78 4.81 8.93 6.89
C LEU A 78 5.42 9.27 5.52
N LYS A 79 4.64 9.82 4.57
CA LYS A 79 5.08 10.03 3.19
C LYS A 79 6.30 10.94 3.04
N ASP A 80 6.47 11.89 3.95
CA ASP A 80 7.59 12.86 3.95
C ASP A 80 8.73 12.47 4.91
N SER A 81 8.70 11.25 5.47
CA SER A 81 9.74 10.74 6.38
C SER A 81 11.06 10.53 5.65
N THR A 82 12.16 10.91 6.31
CA THR A 82 13.54 10.66 5.85
C THR A 82 14.16 9.40 6.46
N ASP A 83 13.48 8.73 7.39
CA ASP A 83 13.88 7.39 7.85
C ASP A 83 13.43 6.33 6.82
N TRP A 84 14.22 6.23 5.75
CA TRP A 84 13.87 5.40 4.59
C TRP A 84 13.67 3.93 4.92
N LYS A 85 14.43 3.38 5.87
CA LYS A 85 14.37 1.96 6.21
C LYS A 85 13.13 1.65 7.05
N ALA A 86 13.00 2.29 8.19
CA ALA A 86 11.88 2.02 9.10
C ALA A 86 10.53 2.35 8.44
N THR A 87 10.46 3.48 7.72
CA THR A 87 9.22 3.86 7.03
C THR A 87 8.85 2.91 5.90
N ALA A 88 9.83 2.41 5.12
CA ALA A 88 9.56 1.42 4.09
C ALA A 88 8.99 0.11 4.67
N GLU A 89 9.51 -0.34 5.81
CA GLU A 89 9.00 -1.52 6.52
C GLU A 89 7.55 -1.31 6.98
N ILE A 90 7.24 -0.14 7.54
CA ILE A 90 5.88 0.20 7.99
C ILE A 90 4.90 0.26 6.80
N LEU A 91 5.26 0.95 5.72
CA LEU A 91 4.39 1.07 4.54
C LEU A 91 4.17 -0.29 3.86
N THR A 92 5.21 -1.14 3.79
CA THR A 92 5.08 -2.50 3.27
C THR A 92 4.11 -3.33 4.12
N LYS A 93 4.17 -3.18 5.44
CA LYS A 93 3.22 -3.83 6.36
C LYS A 93 1.80 -3.33 6.15
N LEU A 94 1.61 -2.01 6.01
CA LEU A 94 0.29 -1.43 5.72
C LEU A 94 -0.27 -1.91 4.38
N GLN A 95 0.56 -2.08 3.35
CA GLN A 95 0.14 -2.65 2.05
C GLN A 95 -0.33 -4.11 2.19
N LYS A 96 0.31 -4.89 3.06
CA LYS A 96 -0.14 -6.25 3.36
C LYS A 96 -1.47 -6.24 4.11
N GLU A 97 -1.60 -5.45 5.16
CA GLU A 97 -2.84 -5.27 5.93
C GLU A 97 -4.00 -4.79 5.04
N TRP A 98 -3.71 -3.92 4.07
CA TRP A 98 -4.70 -3.46 3.09
C TRP A 98 -5.29 -4.59 2.27
N LYS A 99 -4.44 -5.52 1.80
CA LYS A 99 -4.87 -6.69 1.02
C LYS A 99 -5.70 -7.67 1.85
N GLU A 100 -5.38 -7.79 3.13
CA GLU A 100 -6.09 -8.64 4.08
C GLU A 100 -7.43 -8.03 4.55
N THR A 101 -7.54 -6.70 4.49
CA THR A 101 -8.79 -5.99 4.82
C THR A 101 -9.82 -6.19 3.72
N GLY A 102 -10.99 -6.65 4.10
CA GLY A 102 -12.09 -6.99 3.19
C GLY A 102 -12.58 -5.83 2.31
N PRO A 103 -13.61 -6.09 1.48
CA PRO A 103 -14.15 -5.11 0.57
C PRO A 103 -14.83 -3.94 1.30
N VAL A 104 -14.89 -2.82 0.63
CA VAL A 104 -15.66 -1.63 1.00
C VAL A 104 -16.77 -1.38 -0.02
N ALA A 105 -17.74 -0.52 0.30
CA ALA A 105 -18.77 -0.16 -0.65
C ALA A 105 -18.16 0.45 -1.93
N LYS A 106 -18.67 0.03 -3.09
CA LYS A 106 -18.14 0.39 -4.42
C LYS A 106 -17.88 1.89 -4.60
N LYS A 107 -18.80 2.72 -4.09
CA LYS A 107 -18.68 4.19 -4.17
C LYS A 107 -17.45 4.78 -3.49
N TYR A 108 -16.82 4.08 -2.54
CA TYR A 108 -15.63 4.53 -1.82
C TYR A 108 -14.35 3.81 -2.26
N SER A 109 -14.49 2.67 -2.94
CA SER A 109 -13.38 1.75 -3.21
C SER A 109 -12.24 2.41 -3.98
N GLU A 110 -12.57 3.10 -5.07
CA GLU A 110 -11.57 3.75 -5.94
C GLU A 110 -10.90 4.93 -5.24
N ALA A 111 -11.69 5.81 -4.62
CA ALA A 111 -11.16 7.00 -3.96
C ALA A 111 -10.19 6.67 -2.81
N ILE A 112 -10.56 5.69 -1.96
CA ILE A 112 -9.72 5.33 -0.83
C ILE A 112 -8.46 4.56 -1.27
N TRP A 113 -8.56 3.75 -2.33
CA TRP A 113 -7.40 3.10 -2.94
C TRP A 113 -6.42 4.11 -3.50
N LYS A 114 -6.90 5.05 -4.29
CA LYS A 114 -6.10 6.11 -4.89
C LYS A 114 -5.37 6.96 -3.84
N ARG A 115 -6.07 7.29 -2.75
CA ARG A 115 -5.51 8.03 -1.61
C ARG A 115 -4.34 7.26 -0.97
N PHE A 116 -4.54 5.97 -0.70
CA PHE A 116 -3.52 5.12 -0.07
C PHE A 116 -2.29 4.94 -0.97
N VAL A 117 -2.51 4.56 -2.23
CA VAL A 117 -1.43 4.33 -3.20
C VAL A 117 -0.63 5.59 -3.43
N SER A 118 -1.28 6.75 -3.61
CA SER A 118 -0.57 8.02 -3.83
C SER A 118 0.39 8.37 -2.69
N ALA A 119 0.00 8.11 -1.44
CA ALA A 119 0.87 8.36 -0.29
C ALA A 119 2.08 7.39 -0.26
N CYS A 120 1.84 6.11 -0.54
CA CYS A 120 2.91 5.11 -0.61
C CYS A 120 3.88 5.40 -1.77
N ASP A 121 3.36 5.64 -2.97
CA ASP A 121 4.16 5.88 -4.17
C ASP A 121 5.02 7.14 -4.01
N TYR A 122 4.46 8.20 -3.43
CA TYR A 122 5.22 9.42 -3.13
C TYR A 122 6.44 9.12 -2.26
N PHE A 123 6.27 8.38 -1.16
CA PHE A 123 7.39 8.02 -0.29
C PHE A 123 8.45 7.20 -1.03
N PHE A 124 8.06 6.16 -1.75
CA PHE A 124 9.01 5.31 -2.46
C PHE A 124 9.73 6.04 -3.60
N GLU A 125 9.06 7.00 -4.24
CA GLU A 125 9.68 7.88 -5.23
C GLU A 125 10.75 8.77 -4.58
N GLN A 126 10.44 9.42 -3.45
CA GLN A 126 11.43 10.25 -2.73
C GLN A 126 12.61 9.42 -2.23
N LYS A 127 12.35 8.23 -1.69
CA LYS A 127 13.39 7.27 -1.30
C LYS A 127 14.32 6.94 -2.48
N SER A 128 13.75 6.60 -3.63
CA SER A 128 14.52 6.29 -4.84
C SER A 128 15.36 7.48 -5.32
N LYS A 129 14.80 8.70 -5.30
CA LYS A 129 15.53 9.93 -5.63
C LYS A 129 16.73 10.15 -4.70
N ALA A 130 16.53 9.98 -3.39
CA ALA A 130 17.59 10.13 -2.40
C ALA A 130 18.70 9.08 -2.58
N GLU A 131 18.35 7.82 -2.82
CA GLU A 131 19.30 6.74 -3.09
C GLU A 131 20.10 7.00 -4.36
N ASN A 132 19.47 7.47 -5.44
CA ASN A 132 20.13 7.80 -6.69
C ASN A 132 21.06 9.00 -6.54
N ALA A 133 20.65 10.04 -5.82
CA ALA A 133 21.49 11.20 -5.51
C ALA A 133 22.73 10.78 -4.72
N ASN A 134 22.57 9.88 -3.74
CA ASN A 134 23.72 9.38 -2.98
C ASN A 134 24.68 8.55 -3.86
N ARG A 135 24.16 7.67 -4.72
CA ARG A 135 25.00 6.92 -5.67
C ARG A 135 25.76 7.83 -6.62
N ASN A 136 25.11 8.85 -7.16
CA ASN A 136 25.77 9.82 -8.05
C ASN A 136 26.91 10.53 -7.32
N LYS A 137 26.67 10.96 -6.09
CA LYS A 137 27.70 11.59 -5.24
C LYS A 137 28.88 10.65 -4.97
N GLU A 138 28.60 9.38 -4.69
CA GLU A 138 29.67 8.38 -4.51
C GLU A 138 30.50 8.17 -5.78
N HIS A 139 29.88 8.18 -6.97
CA HIS A 139 30.59 8.12 -8.25
C HIS A 139 31.42 9.37 -8.51
N GLU A 140 30.89 10.57 -8.25
CA GLU A 140 31.65 11.81 -8.33
C GLU A 140 32.87 11.81 -7.40
N ASN A 141 32.70 11.30 -6.18
CA ASN A 141 33.80 11.13 -5.24
C ASN A 141 34.84 10.15 -5.76
N LEU A 142 34.44 9.06 -6.40
CA LEU A 142 35.35 8.10 -7.03
C LEU A 142 36.18 8.75 -8.12
N ASP A 143 35.56 9.55 -8.98
CA ASP A 143 36.26 10.24 -10.07
C ASP A 143 37.23 11.28 -9.54
N LYS A 144 36.85 12.04 -8.51
CA LYS A 144 37.77 12.99 -7.81
C LYS A 144 38.96 12.27 -7.21
N LYS A 145 38.75 11.13 -6.55
CA LYS A 145 39.84 10.33 -5.96
C LYS A 145 40.77 9.75 -7.01
N LYS A 146 40.25 9.26 -8.13
CA LYS A 146 41.08 8.83 -9.29
C LYS A 146 41.95 9.97 -9.83
N ALA A 147 41.35 11.17 -9.98
CA ALA A 147 42.10 12.34 -10.43
C ALA A 147 43.26 12.71 -9.48
N ILE A 148 43.09 12.51 -8.18
CA ILE A 148 44.18 12.70 -7.21
C ILE A 148 45.30 11.67 -7.41
N ILE A 149 44.92 10.39 -7.62
CA ILE A 149 45.91 9.33 -7.91
C ILE A 149 46.70 9.67 -9.19
N ASP A 150 46.00 10.12 -10.24
CA ASP A 150 46.67 10.52 -11.50
C ASP A 150 47.63 11.69 -11.28
N LYS A 151 47.24 12.69 -10.50
CA LYS A 151 48.15 13.81 -10.10
C LYS A 151 49.35 13.31 -9.31
N LEU A 152 49.18 12.38 -8.38
CA LEU A 152 50.26 11.78 -7.61
C LEU A 152 51.24 11.01 -8.51
N ASN A 153 50.71 10.21 -9.45
CA ASN A 153 51.52 9.46 -10.39
C ASN A 153 52.28 10.35 -11.41
N ALA A 154 51.77 11.54 -11.66
CA ALA A 154 52.38 12.50 -12.56
C ALA A 154 53.50 13.34 -11.91
N ILE A 155 53.76 13.21 -10.59
CA ILE A 155 54.83 13.90 -9.91
C ILE A 155 56.18 13.34 -10.36
N ASN A 156 56.92 14.12 -11.18
CA ASN A 156 58.24 13.75 -11.61
C ASN A 156 59.27 14.16 -10.53
N THR A 157 59.82 13.17 -9.84
CA THR A 157 60.80 13.38 -8.74
C THR A 157 62.18 13.81 -9.24
N GLU A 158 62.46 13.71 -10.53
CA GLU A 158 63.73 14.15 -11.09
C GLU A 158 63.74 15.65 -11.42
N GLU A 159 62.59 16.23 -11.72
CA GLU A 159 62.42 17.65 -12.06
C GLU A 159 61.90 18.51 -10.92
N THR A 160 61.33 17.91 -9.88
CA THR A 160 60.72 18.62 -8.76
C THR A 160 61.59 18.54 -7.50
N SER A 161 61.89 19.68 -6.84
CA SER A 161 62.60 19.64 -5.57
C SER A 161 61.85 18.84 -4.51
N ALA A 162 62.56 18.13 -3.64
CA ALA A 162 62.01 17.30 -2.60
C ALA A 162 61.01 18.03 -1.67
N GLU A 163 61.24 19.34 -1.44
CA GLU A 163 60.37 20.18 -0.63
C GLU A 163 59.05 20.50 -1.35
N ASN A 164 59.12 20.85 -2.63
CA ASN A 164 57.91 21.09 -3.44
C ASN A 164 57.06 19.82 -3.61
N ALA A 165 57.72 18.67 -3.84
CA ALA A 165 57.01 17.39 -3.93
C ALA A 165 56.25 17.04 -2.63
N ARG A 166 56.90 17.29 -1.45
CA ARG A 166 56.25 17.08 -0.13
C ARG A 166 55.04 18.00 0.06
N ASN A 167 55.11 19.25 -0.35
CA ASN A 167 54.01 20.20 -0.21
C ASN A 167 52.82 19.78 -1.10
N VAL A 168 53.06 19.41 -2.36
CA VAL A 168 52.03 18.92 -3.28
C VAL A 168 51.37 17.65 -2.74
N ILE A 169 52.17 16.68 -2.25
CA ILE A 169 51.62 15.45 -1.66
C ILE A 169 50.74 15.78 -0.45
N ARG A 170 51.15 16.72 0.41
CA ARG A 170 50.37 17.14 1.58
C ARG A 170 49.01 17.74 1.18
N GLU A 171 49.01 18.59 0.17
CA GLU A 171 47.77 19.20 -0.38
C GLU A 171 46.85 18.13 -0.98
N LEU A 172 47.40 17.23 -1.78
CA LEU A 172 46.61 16.12 -2.38
C LEU A 172 46.05 15.17 -1.32
N MET A 173 46.77 14.87 -0.24
CA MET A 173 46.28 14.10 0.88
C MET A 173 45.17 14.82 1.65
N ALA A 174 45.26 16.13 1.82
CA ALA A 174 44.22 16.94 2.42
C ALA A 174 42.96 16.94 1.55
N GLU A 175 43.10 17.10 0.23
CA GLU A 175 42.02 16.99 -0.75
C GLU A 175 41.35 15.60 -0.68
N TRP A 176 42.13 14.52 -0.69
CA TRP A 176 41.66 13.14 -0.56
C TRP A 176 40.81 12.92 0.69
N ASN A 177 41.26 13.42 1.83
CA ASN A 177 40.54 13.26 3.10
C ASN A 177 39.26 14.09 3.17
N SER A 178 39.11 15.13 2.37
CA SER A 178 37.91 15.94 2.26
C SER A 178 36.83 15.29 1.39
N ILE A 179 37.20 14.34 0.51
CA ILE A 179 36.28 13.63 -0.37
C ILE A 179 35.56 12.52 0.42
N GLY A 180 34.25 12.50 0.32
CA GLY A 180 33.41 11.53 1.01
C GLY A 180 33.54 10.08 0.50
N HIS A 181 32.55 9.28 0.83
CA HIS A 181 32.53 7.87 0.48
C HIS A 181 32.43 7.65 -1.05
N VAL A 182 33.01 6.55 -1.49
CA VAL A 182 32.95 6.03 -2.86
C VAL A 182 32.11 4.75 -2.88
N PRO A 183 31.65 4.27 -4.07
CA PRO A 183 30.91 3.03 -4.16
C PRO A 183 31.64 1.86 -3.49
N PHE A 184 30.94 1.08 -2.70
CA PHE A 184 31.51 0.01 -1.89
C PHE A 184 32.39 -0.96 -2.69
N LYS A 185 31.95 -1.32 -3.92
CA LYS A 185 32.68 -2.23 -4.83
C LYS A 185 34.05 -1.69 -5.29
N ASP A 186 34.25 -0.38 -5.22
CA ASP A 186 35.47 0.30 -5.69
C ASP A 186 36.36 0.76 -4.55
N LYS A 187 35.90 0.67 -3.28
CA LYS A 187 36.60 1.13 -2.09
C LYS A 187 38.01 0.55 -1.92
N ASN A 188 38.21 -0.71 -2.31
CA ASN A 188 39.50 -1.40 -2.18
C ASN A 188 40.32 -1.39 -3.48
N LYS A 189 39.87 -0.65 -4.51
CA LYS A 189 40.55 -0.56 -5.81
C LYS A 189 41.25 0.78 -6.03
N ILE A 190 41.00 1.71 -5.11
CA ILE A 190 41.54 3.07 -5.17
C ILE A 190 42.45 3.42 -3.96
#